data_c3c04508f7121c49a5ebd2f35c0e37bc
#
_entry.id   c3c04508f7121c49a5ebd2f35c0e37bc
#
_cell.length_a   1.000
_cell.length_b   1.000
_cell.length_c   1.000
_cell.angle_alpha   90.00
_cell.angle_beta   90.00
_cell.angle_gamma   90.00
#
_symmetry.space_group_name_H-M   'P 1'
#
loop_
_entity.id
_entity.type
_entity.pdbx_description
1 polymer ?
#
loop_
_entity_poly.entity_id
_entity_poly.type
_entity_poly.pdbx_seq_one_letter_code
_entity_poly.pdbx_strand_id
1 'polypeptide(L)'
;TLLEIGHDTSIYPINSVTIVEIMGRDAGWLTGASVLARNKYNFAPHLIYLPEVPFVEEEFIEDVKAAMEKYNNVVIAVSEGIKDANGKYVSATTAVEDTFGHSQLSGTGKCLEYIIKQNIQVKVRSVEINILQRSAAHMSSITDIGEAFRLGRHAINISIEGKTGVMVTAIRKANDPYCVTMSDTPVQNVAGLVKHVPREWINARGNDVTQEFIDYAYPLILGEPVVKYQRGIPDYLDISHLFPNMNDK
;
A
#
# COMPACT_ATOMS: atom_id res chain seq x y z
N THR A 1 -0.19 1.37 11.25
CA THR A 1 -1.15 2.49 11.13
C THR A 1 -2.59 1.97 11.04
N LEU A 2 -2.94 1.07 10.12
CA LEU A 2 -4.31 0.54 9.98
C LEU A 2 -4.80 -0.17 11.25
N LEU A 3 -3.92 -0.93 11.92
CA LEU A 3 -4.23 -1.57 13.20
C LEU A 3 -4.59 -0.52 14.26
N GLU A 4 -3.81 0.54 14.36
CA GLU A 4 -4.02 1.61 15.35
C GLU A 4 -5.26 2.44 15.05
N ILE A 5 -5.53 2.74 13.76
CA ILE A 5 -6.79 3.38 13.34
C ILE A 5 -7.98 2.51 13.71
N GLY A 6 -7.90 1.19 13.47
CA GLY A 6 -8.95 0.25 13.85
C GLY A 6 -9.18 0.22 15.35
N HIS A 7 -8.12 0.24 16.14
CA HIS A 7 -8.20 0.30 17.60
C HIS A 7 -8.80 1.63 18.09
N ASP A 8 -8.29 2.76 17.61
CA ASP A 8 -8.79 4.09 17.97
C ASP A 8 -10.28 4.24 17.65
N THR A 9 -10.69 3.84 16.45
CA THR A 9 -12.09 3.98 16.04
C THR A 9 -13.02 3.06 16.83
N SER A 10 -12.57 1.89 17.27
CA SER A 10 -13.38 0.91 18.01
C SER A 10 -13.78 1.37 19.42
N ILE A 11 -13.08 2.35 19.99
CA ILE A 11 -13.32 2.87 21.34
C ILE A 11 -14.57 3.76 21.38
N TYR A 12 -14.94 4.36 20.26
CA TYR A 12 -16.06 5.31 20.23
C TYR A 12 -17.42 4.61 20.17
N PRO A 13 -18.40 5.00 21.01
CA PRO A 13 -19.72 4.36 21.07
C PRO A 13 -20.68 4.80 19.96
N ILE A 14 -20.19 5.55 18.97
CA ILE A 14 -20.99 6.07 17.86
C ILE A 14 -20.62 5.36 16.56
N ASN A 15 -21.63 5.05 15.75
CA ASN A 15 -21.40 4.48 14.44
C ASN A 15 -20.60 5.43 13.57
N SER A 16 -19.56 4.92 12.92
CA SER A 16 -18.70 5.72 12.05
C SER A 16 -18.08 4.89 10.92
N VAL A 17 -17.70 5.59 9.86
CA VAL A 17 -16.89 5.02 8.76
C VAL A 17 -15.60 5.82 8.67
N THR A 18 -14.46 5.13 8.63
CA THR A 18 -13.15 5.73 8.39
C THR A 18 -12.57 5.14 7.12
N ILE A 19 -12.28 5.99 6.14
CA ILE A 19 -11.67 5.61 4.88
C ILE A 19 -10.19 5.95 4.96
N VAL A 20 -9.33 4.99 4.66
CA VAL A 20 -7.87 5.16 4.63
C VAL A 20 -7.39 5.01 3.19
N GLU A 21 -7.00 6.12 2.59
CA GLU A 21 -6.42 6.15 1.26
C GLU A 21 -4.94 5.80 1.32
N ILE A 22 -4.55 4.81 0.53
CA ILE A 22 -3.21 4.22 0.50
C ILE A 22 -2.63 4.42 -0.89
N MET A 23 -1.34 4.76 -0.97
CA MET A 23 -0.62 4.89 -2.24
C MET A 23 -0.64 3.58 -3.02
N GLY A 24 -0.93 3.66 -4.31
CA GLY A 24 -1.00 2.52 -5.22
C GLY A 24 -1.84 2.86 -6.43
N ARG A 25 -1.25 3.61 -7.40
CA ARG A 25 -1.97 4.11 -8.57
C ARG A 25 -2.51 3.00 -9.46
N ASP A 26 -1.66 2.09 -9.87
CA ASP A 26 -1.98 1.09 -10.88
C ASP A 26 -1.93 -0.35 -10.34
N ALA A 27 -1.44 -0.54 -9.11
CA ALA A 27 -1.37 -1.84 -8.45
C ALA A 27 -1.65 -1.73 -6.96
N GLY A 28 -2.52 -2.60 -6.46
CA GLY A 28 -3.06 -2.57 -5.10
C GLY A 28 -2.25 -3.32 -4.04
N TRP A 29 -0.97 -3.62 -4.27
CA TRP A 29 -0.16 -4.42 -3.34
C TRP A 29 -0.12 -3.85 -1.91
N LEU A 30 0.11 -2.54 -1.77
CA LEU A 30 0.19 -1.90 -0.46
C LEU A 30 -1.19 -1.81 0.21
N THR A 31 -2.22 -1.51 -0.59
CA THR A 31 -3.60 -1.46 -0.09
C THR A 31 -4.08 -2.86 0.34
N GLY A 32 -3.80 -3.88 -0.47
CA GLY A 32 -4.09 -5.27 -0.11
C GLY A 32 -3.36 -5.72 1.15
N ALA A 33 -2.08 -5.32 1.32
CA ALA A 33 -1.31 -5.65 2.51
C ALA A 33 -1.90 -5.08 3.81
N SER A 34 -2.81 -4.11 3.74
CA SER A 34 -3.57 -3.62 4.89
C SER A 34 -4.36 -4.72 5.61
N VAL A 35 -4.70 -5.82 4.92
CA VAL A 35 -5.35 -7.01 5.51
C VAL A 35 -4.55 -7.58 6.68
N LEU A 36 -3.22 -7.44 6.67
CA LEU A 36 -2.32 -7.93 7.71
C LEU A 36 -2.48 -7.20 9.06
N ALA A 37 -3.23 -6.09 9.09
CA ALA A 37 -3.64 -5.44 10.33
C ALA A 37 -4.71 -6.23 11.10
N ARG A 38 -5.40 -7.17 10.44
CA ARG A 38 -6.43 -8.00 11.07
C ARG A 38 -5.80 -9.05 12.00
N ASN A 39 -6.42 -9.22 13.14
CA ASN A 39 -6.06 -10.26 14.11
C ASN A 39 -7.27 -10.61 14.97
N LYS A 40 -7.09 -11.47 15.99
CA LYS A 40 -8.19 -11.90 16.87
C LYS A 40 -8.87 -10.78 17.66
N TYR A 41 -8.28 -9.58 17.71
CA TYR A 41 -8.82 -8.42 18.44
C TYR A 41 -9.18 -7.25 17.53
N ASN A 42 -8.71 -7.25 16.29
CA ASN A 42 -8.95 -6.18 15.32
C ASN A 42 -9.37 -6.77 13.98
N PHE A 43 -10.56 -6.40 13.51
CA PHE A 43 -11.11 -6.85 12.23
C PHE A 43 -10.90 -5.80 11.12
N ALA A 44 -10.38 -4.62 11.47
CA ALA A 44 -10.10 -3.56 10.50
C ALA A 44 -8.80 -3.83 9.71
N PRO A 45 -8.75 -3.45 8.41
CA PRO A 45 -9.83 -2.87 7.62
C PRO A 45 -10.92 -3.90 7.30
N HIS A 46 -12.19 -3.46 7.31
CA HIS A 46 -13.34 -4.34 7.05
C HIS A 46 -13.59 -4.54 5.56
N LEU A 47 -13.24 -3.53 4.75
CA LEU A 47 -13.32 -3.53 3.29
C LEU A 47 -12.00 -3.06 2.69
N ILE A 48 -11.61 -3.63 1.55
CA ILE A 48 -10.36 -3.32 0.86
C ILE A 48 -10.65 -3.21 -0.64
N TYR A 49 -10.45 -2.01 -1.22
CA TYR A 49 -10.68 -1.75 -2.64
C TYR A 49 -9.37 -1.51 -3.37
N LEU A 50 -9.10 -2.34 -4.39
CA LEU A 50 -7.88 -2.34 -5.17
C LEU A 50 -8.12 -1.81 -6.60
N PRO A 51 -7.11 -1.23 -7.27
CA PRO A 51 -7.26 -0.68 -8.61
C PRO A 51 -7.46 -1.76 -9.69
N GLU A 52 -7.19 -3.02 -9.37
CA GLU A 52 -7.36 -4.17 -10.28
C GLU A 52 -8.82 -4.55 -10.51
N VAL A 53 -9.76 -4.00 -9.74
CA VAL A 53 -11.19 -4.27 -9.88
C VAL A 53 -11.91 -2.96 -10.18
N PRO A 54 -12.74 -2.90 -11.21
CA PRO A 54 -13.55 -1.73 -11.47
C PRO A 54 -14.43 -1.36 -10.27
N PHE A 55 -14.40 -0.11 -9.88
CA PHE A 55 -15.21 0.42 -8.79
C PHE A 55 -16.64 0.68 -9.27
N VAL A 56 -17.62 0.22 -8.51
CA VAL A 56 -19.05 0.43 -8.75
C VAL A 56 -19.65 1.08 -7.49
N GLU A 57 -20.18 2.30 -7.64
CA GLU A 57 -20.68 3.10 -6.52
C GLU A 57 -21.81 2.43 -5.75
N GLU A 58 -22.77 1.84 -6.46
CA GLU A 58 -23.91 1.14 -5.86
C GLU A 58 -23.46 -0.04 -5.02
N GLU A 59 -22.52 -0.82 -5.54
CA GLU A 59 -21.93 -1.97 -4.84
C GLU A 59 -21.16 -1.55 -3.60
N PHE A 60 -20.42 -0.44 -3.69
CA PHE A 60 -19.69 0.13 -2.55
C PHE A 60 -20.64 0.54 -1.42
N ILE A 61 -21.77 1.19 -1.75
CA ILE A 61 -22.77 1.60 -0.76
C ILE A 61 -23.40 0.38 -0.08
N GLU A 62 -23.72 -0.68 -0.84
CA GLU A 62 -24.21 -1.95 -0.29
C GLU A 62 -23.21 -2.59 0.66
N ASP A 63 -21.94 -2.67 0.26
CA ASP A 63 -20.86 -3.24 1.06
C ASP A 63 -20.66 -2.49 2.38
N VAL A 64 -20.70 -1.15 2.33
CA VAL A 64 -20.59 -0.32 3.53
C VAL A 64 -21.79 -0.56 4.47
N LYS A 65 -23.01 -0.61 3.95
CA LYS A 65 -24.22 -0.92 4.75
C LYS A 65 -24.12 -2.31 5.40
N ALA A 66 -23.72 -3.33 4.63
CA ALA A 66 -23.56 -4.68 5.14
C ALA A 66 -22.45 -4.79 6.21
N ALA A 67 -21.36 -4.02 6.06
CA ALA A 67 -20.33 -3.94 7.08
C ALA A 67 -20.83 -3.24 8.36
N MET A 68 -21.62 -2.18 8.23
CA MET A 68 -22.22 -1.45 9.39
C MET A 68 -23.26 -2.27 10.15
N GLU A 69 -23.89 -3.28 9.55
CA GLU A 69 -24.75 -4.23 10.27
C GLU A 69 -23.97 -5.11 11.26
N LYS A 70 -22.67 -5.32 11.00
CA LYS A 70 -21.80 -6.19 11.80
C LYS A 70 -20.90 -5.42 12.75
N TYR A 71 -20.51 -4.20 12.36
CA TYR A 71 -19.52 -3.39 13.05
C TYR A 71 -20.02 -1.96 13.27
N ASN A 72 -19.95 -1.46 14.50
CA ASN A 72 -20.29 -0.08 14.81
C ASN A 72 -19.37 0.92 14.10
N ASN A 73 -18.10 0.54 13.96
CA ASN A 73 -17.08 1.37 13.33
C ASN A 73 -16.45 0.60 12.17
N VAL A 74 -16.68 1.07 10.95
CA VAL A 74 -16.17 0.44 9.72
C VAL A 74 -14.92 1.19 9.28
N VAL A 75 -13.85 0.45 9.03
CA VAL A 75 -12.60 0.97 8.42
C VAL A 75 -12.48 0.40 7.02
N ILE A 76 -12.26 1.26 6.05
CA ILE A 76 -12.13 0.92 4.63
C ILE A 76 -10.72 1.30 4.19
N ALA A 77 -9.97 0.35 3.65
CA ALA A 77 -8.72 0.63 2.94
C ALA A 77 -9.01 0.77 1.45
N VAL A 78 -8.54 1.83 0.84
CA VAL A 78 -8.74 2.08 -0.59
C VAL A 78 -7.45 2.53 -1.25
N SER A 79 -7.17 2.02 -2.45
CA SER A 79 -6.07 2.54 -3.27
C SER A 79 -6.44 3.90 -3.88
N GLU A 80 -5.49 4.83 -3.91
CA GLU A 80 -5.66 6.12 -4.59
C GLU A 80 -6.05 5.99 -6.07
N GLY A 81 -5.70 4.86 -6.70
CA GLY A 81 -5.83 4.61 -8.13
C GLY A 81 -7.03 3.77 -8.54
N ILE A 82 -8.06 3.60 -7.71
CA ILE A 82 -9.28 2.90 -8.15
C ILE A 82 -9.94 3.62 -9.31
N LYS A 83 -10.48 2.84 -10.24
CA LYS A 83 -11.11 3.33 -11.50
C LYS A 83 -12.50 2.72 -11.65
N ASP A 84 -13.38 3.46 -12.31
CA ASP A 84 -14.66 2.92 -12.76
C ASP A 84 -14.50 1.93 -13.94
N ALA A 85 -15.60 1.35 -14.40
CA ALA A 85 -15.61 0.41 -15.52
C ALA A 85 -15.13 1.02 -16.86
N ASN A 86 -15.09 2.35 -16.97
CA ASN A 86 -14.61 3.08 -18.14
C ASN A 86 -13.12 3.44 -18.02
N GLY A 87 -12.45 3.03 -16.93
CA GLY A 87 -11.06 3.34 -16.67
C GLY A 87 -10.81 4.76 -16.15
N LYS A 88 -11.85 5.49 -15.73
CA LYS A 88 -11.73 6.82 -15.15
C LYS A 88 -11.46 6.70 -13.65
N TYR A 89 -10.49 7.46 -13.16
CA TYR A 89 -10.19 7.51 -11.72
C TYR A 89 -11.36 8.07 -10.90
N VAL A 90 -11.59 7.46 -9.74
CA VAL A 90 -12.62 7.87 -8.76
C VAL A 90 -12.15 9.06 -7.92
N SER A 91 -10.94 9.54 -8.12
CA SER A 91 -10.38 10.67 -7.36
C SER A 91 -11.18 11.97 -7.57
N ALA A 92 -11.26 12.79 -6.52
CA ALA A 92 -11.96 14.07 -6.53
C ALA A 92 -11.20 15.19 -7.29
N THR A 93 -9.92 15.00 -7.55
CA THR A 93 -9.05 16.04 -8.12
C THR A 93 -8.83 15.79 -9.60
N THR A 94 -8.93 16.85 -10.42
CA THR A 94 -8.50 16.83 -11.82
C THR A 94 -7.00 16.52 -11.85
N ALA A 95 -6.63 15.47 -12.54
CA ALA A 95 -5.26 14.99 -12.57
C ALA A 95 -4.31 16.08 -13.12
N VAL A 96 -3.38 16.52 -12.29
CA VAL A 96 -2.18 17.24 -12.73
C VAL A 96 -1.15 16.18 -13.09
N GLU A 97 -0.62 16.22 -14.31
CA GLU A 97 0.42 15.28 -14.74
C GLU A 97 1.77 15.71 -14.16
N ASP A 98 2.53 14.72 -13.68
CA ASP A 98 3.93 14.91 -13.31
C ASP A 98 4.84 15.02 -14.56
N THR A 99 6.13 15.28 -14.36
CA THR A 99 7.12 15.40 -15.44
C THR A 99 7.29 14.12 -16.28
N PHE A 100 6.74 12.99 -15.84
CA PHE A 100 6.77 11.71 -16.55
C PHE A 100 5.43 11.34 -17.21
N GLY A 101 4.46 12.28 -17.22
CA GLY A 101 3.13 12.06 -17.79
C GLY A 101 2.19 11.25 -16.91
N HIS A 102 2.51 11.11 -15.61
CA HIS A 102 1.62 10.43 -14.68
C HIS A 102 0.71 11.42 -13.96
N SER A 103 -0.58 11.10 -13.92
CA SER A 103 -1.54 11.88 -13.13
C SER A 103 -1.19 11.86 -11.63
N GLN A 104 -1.10 13.03 -11.02
CA GLN A 104 -1.05 13.13 -9.56
C GLN A 104 -2.45 12.85 -9.02
N LEU A 105 -2.62 11.67 -8.40
CA LEU A 105 -3.89 11.26 -7.81
C LEU A 105 -3.94 11.69 -6.35
N SER A 106 -5.05 12.24 -5.93
CA SER A 106 -5.40 12.48 -4.53
C SER A 106 -6.90 12.68 -4.40
N GLY A 107 -7.41 12.42 -3.19
CA GLY A 107 -8.81 12.68 -2.88
C GLY A 107 -9.77 11.56 -3.27
N THR A 108 -9.29 10.36 -3.57
CA THR A 108 -10.16 9.16 -3.69
C THR A 108 -10.92 8.93 -2.40
N GLY A 109 -10.25 8.99 -1.24
CA GLY A 109 -10.89 8.89 0.05
C GLY A 109 -11.93 9.99 0.29
N LYS A 110 -11.68 11.21 -0.18
CA LYS A 110 -12.65 12.31 -0.11
C LYS A 110 -13.87 12.11 -1.01
N CYS A 111 -13.67 11.56 -2.20
CA CYS A 111 -14.77 11.20 -3.09
C CYS A 111 -15.66 10.13 -2.43
N LEU A 112 -15.08 9.06 -1.89
CA LEU A 112 -15.84 8.03 -1.19
C LEU A 112 -16.52 8.56 0.09
N GLU A 113 -15.88 9.46 0.82
CA GLU A 113 -16.48 10.15 1.97
C GLU A 113 -17.75 10.91 1.55
N TYR A 114 -17.68 11.61 0.40
CA TYR A 114 -18.84 12.32 -0.15
C TYR A 114 -19.95 11.35 -0.55
N ILE A 115 -19.63 10.26 -1.23
CA ILE A 115 -20.60 9.21 -1.62
C ILE A 115 -21.32 8.67 -0.39
N ILE A 116 -20.58 8.31 0.67
CA ILE A 116 -21.20 7.82 1.91
C ILE A 116 -22.12 8.87 2.54
N LYS A 117 -21.69 10.13 2.61
CA LYS A 117 -22.52 11.23 3.18
C LYS A 117 -23.83 11.43 2.45
N GLN A 118 -23.85 11.23 1.13
CA GLN A 118 -25.06 11.38 0.33
C GLN A 118 -26.04 10.20 0.50
N ASN A 119 -25.54 9.00 0.81
CA ASN A 119 -26.32 7.77 0.76
C ASN A 119 -26.57 7.12 2.13
N ILE A 120 -25.77 7.46 3.15
CA ILE A 120 -25.79 6.85 4.48
C ILE A 120 -25.69 7.92 5.57
N GLN A 121 -26.63 7.93 6.51
CA GLN A 121 -26.60 8.85 7.65
C GLN A 121 -25.64 8.34 8.74
N VAL A 122 -24.35 8.52 8.53
CA VAL A 122 -23.29 8.10 9.45
C VAL A 122 -22.17 9.14 9.51
N LYS A 123 -21.48 9.20 10.65
CA LYS A 123 -20.24 9.98 10.73
C LYS A 123 -19.18 9.32 9.87
N VAL A 124 -18.67 10.03 8.89
CA VAL A 124 -17.60 9.53 8.01
C VAL A 124 -16.43 10.50 7.97
N ARG A 125 -15.23 9.96 7.89
CA ARG A 125 -13.97 10.69 7.68
C ARG A 125 -13.09 9.94 6.71
N SER A 126 -12.22 10.66 6.01
CA SER A 126 -11.16 10.08 5.20
C SER A 126 -9.79 10.56 5.68
N VAL A 127 -8.80 9.69 5.57
CA VAL A 127 -7.40 9.92 5.89
C VAL A 127 -6.57 9.51 4.68
N GLU A 128 -5.79 10.44 4.14
CA GLU A 128 -4.79 10.16 3.11
C GLU A 128 -3.45 9.92 3.79
N ILE A 129 -2.90 8.72 3.70
CA ILE A 129 -1.58 8.42 4.29
C ILE A 129 -0.48 9.11 3.49
N ASN A 130 -0.59 9.11 2.17
CA ASN A 130 0.27 9.83 1.24
C ASN A 130 1.78 9.67 1.60
N ILE A 131 2.53 10.79 1.68
CA ILE A 131 3.98 10.78 1.95
C ILE A 131 4.34 10.10 3.29
N LEU A 132 3.46 10.09 4.26
CA LEU A 132 3.69 9.41 5.56
C LEU A 132 3.98 7.92 5.37
N GLN A 133 3.38 7.29 4.36
CA GLN A 133 3.62 5.89 4.02
C GLN A 133 5.08 5.62 3.64
N ARG A 134 5.77 6.57 3.01
CA ARG A 134 7.19 6.48 2.65
C ARG A 134 8.13 7.03 3.72
N SER A 135 7.62 7.80 4.66
CA SER A 135 8.40 8.51 5.69
C SER A 135 8.44 7.76 7.02
N ALA A 136 8.11 6.47 7.03
CA ALA A 136 8.02 5.62 8.22
C ALA A 136 9.13 4.53 8.24
N ALA A 137 10.37 4.88 7.91
CA ALA A 137 11.50 3.95 7.89
C ALA A 137 11.70 3.21 9.23
N HIS A 138 11.32 3.84 10.34
CA HIS A 138 11.34 3.24 11.69
C HIS A 138 10.30 2.11 11.87
N MET A 139 9.37 1.95 10.93
CA MET A 139 8.36 0.88 10.90
C MET A 139 8.68 -0.21 9.85
N SER A 140 9.86 -0.16 9.24
CA SER A 140 10.28 -1.16 8.25
C SER A 140 10.44 -2.55 8.87
N SER A 141 10.29 -3.61 8.07
CA SER A 141 10.59 -4.99 8.50
C SER A 141 12.05 -5.36 8.24
N ILE A 142 12.59 -6.33 8.99
CA ILE A 142 13.92 -6.88 8.72
C ILE A 142 13.97 -7.57 7.35
N THR A 143 12.87 -8.21 6.94
CA THR A 143 12.78 -8.85 5.61
C THR A 143 12.98 -7.81 4.52
N ASP A 144 12.24 -6.71 4.54
CA ASP A 144 12.30 -5.66 3.52
C ASP A 144 13.68 -4.98 3.48
N ILE A 145 14.22 -4.60 4.64
CA ILE A 145 15.57 -4.02 4.75
C ILE A 145 16.63 -4.99 4.22
N GLY A 146 16.53 -6.27 4.61
CA GLY A 146 17.48 -7.29 4.17
C GLY A 146 17.44 -7.55 2.66
N GLU A 147 16.26 -7.54 2.07
CA GLU A 147 16.10 -7.69 0.62
C GLU A 147 16.62 -6.47 -0.14
N ALA A 148 16.30 -5.26 0.31
CA ALA A 148 16.81 -4.03 -0.28
C ALA A 148 18.34 -3.99 -0.27
N PHE A 149 18.97 -4.38 0.85
CA PHE A 149 20.42 -4.48 0.96
C PHE A 149 21.00 -5.51 -0.01
N ARG A 150 20.40 -6.71 -0.12
CA ARG A 150 20.86 -7.77 -1.02
C ARG A 150 20.71 -7.37 -2.48
N LEU A 151 19.61 -6.67 -2.85
CA LEU A 151 19.41 -6.14 -4.20
C LEU A 151 20.48 -5.13 -4.56
N GLY A 152 20.75 -4.14 -3.67
CA GLY A 152 21.80 -3.15 -3.88
C GLY A 152 23.19 -3.79 -4.03
N ARG A 153 23.53 -4.76 -3.17
CA ARG A 153 24.79 -5.52 -3.26
C ARG A 153 24.90 -6.30 -4.59
N HIS A 154 23.79 -6.93 -5.03
CA HIS A 154 23.77 -7.64 -6.30
C HIS A 154 23.98 -6.68 -7.48
N ALA A 155 23.36 -5.50 -7.46
CA ALA A 155 23.53 -4.47 -8.49
C ALA A 155 25.00 -4.05 -8.64
N ILE A 156 25.71 -3.84 -7.52
CA ILE A 156 27.14 -3.53 -7.57
C ILE A 156 27.96 -4.69 -8.15
N ASN A 157 27.69 -5.93 -7.73
CA ASN A 157 28.43 -7.08 -8.21
C ASN A 157 28.32 -7.26 -9.74
N ILE A 158 27.09 -7.21 -10.29
CA ILE A 158 26.88 -7.35 -11.74
C ILE A 158 27.43 -6.16 -12.53
N SER A 159 27.47 -4.96 -11.92
CA SER A 159 28.15 -3.79 -12.53
C SER A 159 29.65 -3.99 -12.64
N ILE A 160 30.31 -4.56 -11.62
CA ILE A 160 31.71 -4.90 -11.64
C ILE A 160 32.00 -5.99 -12.71
N GLU A 161 31.08 -6.92 -12.93
CA GLU A 161 31.13 -7.92 -13.99
C GLU A 161 30.90 -7.32 -15.40
N GLY A 162 30.63 -6.03 -15.52
CA GLY A 162 30.44 -5.32 -16.78
C GLY A 162 29.01 -5.42 -17.36
N LYS A 163 28.04 -5.95 -16.62
CA LYS A 163 26.65 -5.97 -17.08
C LYS A 163 26.05 -4.56 -17.09
N THR A 164 25.32 -4.24 -18.15
CA THR A 164 24.62 -2.97 -18.35
C THR A 164 23.26 -3.21 -19.00
N GLY A 165 22.33 -2.25 -18.87
CA GLY A 165 20.96 -2.34 -19.44
C GLY A 165 20.11 -3.41 -18.75
N VAL A 166 20.41 -3.75 -17.50
CA VAL A 166 19.66 -4.71 -16.68
C VAL A 166 19.10 -4.07 -15.42
N MET A 167 18.04 -4.65 -14.90
CA MET A 167 17.47 -4.35 -13.59
C MET A 167 17.65 -5.55 -12.66
N VAL A 168 18.10 -5.32 -11.45
CA VAL A 168 18.16 -6.37 -10.41
C VAL A 168 16.75 -6.73 -9.95
N THR A 169 16.55 -8.01 -9.66
CA THR A 169 15.25 -8.57 -9.27
C THR A 169 15.40 -9.53 -8.11
N ALA A 170 14.35 -9.62 -7.29
CA ALA A 170 14.19 -10.65 -6.27
C ALA A 170 13.21 -11.72 -6.78
N ILE A 171 13.69 -12.95 -6.94
CA ILE A 171 12.86 -14.08 -7.36
C ILE A 171 12.47 -14.88 -6.13
N ARG A 172 11.18 -14.87 -5.80
CA ARG A 172 10.64 -15.67 -4.70
C ARG A 172 10.67 -17.15 -5.07
N LYS A 173 11.25 -17.98 -4.21
CA LYS A 173 11.36 -19.44 -4.37
C LYS A 173 10.37 -20.20 -3.50
N ALA A 174 10.08 -19.69 -2.30
CA ALA A 174 9.14 -20.31 -1.36
C ALA A 174 8.53 -19.24 -0.44
N ASN A 175 7.35 -19.54 0.09
CA ASN A 175 6.69 -18.74 1.11
C ASN A 175 6.99 -19.25 2.53
N ASP A 176 7.09 -20.56 2.69
CA ASP A 176 7.37 -21.20 3.98
C ASP A 176 8.38 -22.39 3.79
N PRO A 177 9.61 -22.28 4.28
CA PRO A 177 10.20 -21.04 4.79
C PRO A 177 10.38 -19.99 3.66
N TYR A 178 10.18 -18.72 3.99
CA TYR A 178 10.34 -17.64 3.01
C TYR A 178 11.75 -17.58 2.44
N CYS A 179 11.85 -17.64 1.12
CA CYS A 179 13.13 -17.64 0.43
C CYS A 179 13.05 -16.86 -0.88
N VAL A 180 14.03 -15.96 -1.09
CA VAL A 180 14.24 -15.24 -2.34
C VAL A 180 15.68 -15.35 -2.80
N THR A 181 15.90 -15.40 -4.11
CA THR A 181 17.21 -15.29 -4.75
C THR A 181 17.29 -14.00 -5.54
N MET A 182 18.45 -13.34 -5.49
CA MET A 182 18.71 -12.17 -6.32
C MET A 182 19.07 -12.62 -7.74
N SER A 183 18.58 -11.88 -8.72
CA SER A 183 18.80 -12.10 -10.15
C SER A 183 18.81 -10.76 -10.88
N ASP A 184 18.96 -10.80 -12.18
CA ASP A 184 18.85 -9.64 -13.06
C ASP A 184 18.02 -9.99 -14.30
N THR A 185 17.43 -8.99 -14.92
CA THR A 185 16.68 -9.09 -16.16
C THR A 185 16.95 -7.88 -17.05
N PRO A 186 16.94 -8.02 -18.38
CA PRO A 186 17.01 -6.86 -19.28
C PRO A 186 15.97 -5.82 -18.94
N VAL A 187 16.33 -4.53 -18.92
CA VAL A 187 15.43 -3.45 -18.55
C VAL A 187 14.16 -3.39 -19.42
N GLN A 188 14.26 -3.82 -20.68
CA GLN A 188 13.13 -3.90 -21.62
C GLN A 188 12.02 -4.85 -21.14
N ASN A 189 12.34 -5.83 -20.30
CA ASN A 189 11.37 -6.79 -19.78
C ASN A 189 10.52 -6.21 -18.65
N VAL A 190 10.87 -5.03 -18.14
CA VAL A 190 10.21 -4.43 -16.95
C VAL A 190 9.86 -2.96 -17.12
N ALA A 191 10.53 -2.24 -18.02
CA ALA A 191 10.28 -0.82 -18.25
C ALA A 191 8.86 -0.59 -18.78
N GLY A 192 8.10 0.29 -18.13
CA GLY A 192 6.73 0.61 -18.50
C GLY A 192 5.69 -0.48 -18.18
N LEU A 193 6.10 -1.57 -17.54
CA LEU A 193 5.18 -2.64 -17.13
C LEU A 193 4.81 -2.51 -15.65
N VAL A 194 3.55 -2.83 -15.35
CA VAL A 194 3.03 -2.88 -13.98
C VAL A 194 2.72 -4.33 -13.61
N LYS A 195 3.23 -4.77 -12.46
CA LYS A 195 2.84 -6.06 -11.90
C LYS A 195 1.60 -5.85 -11.03
N HIS A 196 0.45 -6.22 -11.56
CA HIS A 196 -0.83 -6.17 -10.85
C HIS A 196 -0.95 -7.28 -9.80
N VAL A 197 -1.83 -7.07 -8.81
CA VAL A 197 -2.31 -8.15 -7.94
C VAL A 197 -3.12 -9.13 -8.80
N PRO A 198 -2.84 -10.45 -8.76
CA PRO A 198 -3.62 -11.44 -9.49
C PRO A 198 -5.10 -11.34 -9.13
N ARG A 199 -5.99 -11.39 -10.14
CA ARG A 199 -7.44 -11.26 -9.92
C ARG A 199 -7.97 -12.34 -8.98
N GLU A 200 -7.43 -13.54 -9.06
CA GLU A 200 -7.75 -14.68 -8.19
C GLU A 200 -7.36 -14.48 -6.72
N TRP A 201 -6.51 -13.48 -6.42
CA TRP A 201 -6.14 -13.10 -5.05
C TRP A 201 -7.04 -12.01 -4.47
N ILE A 202 -8.04 -11.60 -5.22
CA ILE A 202 -9.09 -10.68 -4.81
C ILE A 202 -10.40 -11.46 -4.77
N ASN A 203 -11.22 -11.27 -3.76
CA ASN A 203 -12.49 -12.00 -3.65
C ASN A 203 -13.42 -11.69 -4.83
N ALA A 204 -14.47 -12.50 -5.01
CA ALA A 204 -15.39 -12.36 -6.14
C ALA A 204 -16.09 -10.99 -6.17
N ARG A 205 -16.42 -10.43 -5.01
CA ARG A 205 -17.05 -9.11 -4.85
C ARG A 205 -16.10 -7.96 -5.17
N GLY A 206 -14.79 -8.14 -5.06
CA GLY A 206 -13.79 -7.08 -5.31
C GLY A 206 -13.54 -6.14 -4.12
N ASN A 207 -14.00 -6.49 -2.95
CA ASN A 207 -13.95 -5.66 -1.74
C ASN A 207 -13.09 -6.25 -0.62
N ASP A 208 -12.31 -7.30 -0.91
CA ASP A 208 -11.35 -7.92 0.01
C ASP A 208 -10.33 -8.77 -0.76
N VAL A 209 -9.26 -9.18 -0.09
CA VAL A 209 -8.24 -10.09 -0.62
C VAL A 209 -8.38 -11.50 -0.05
N THR A 210 -7.85 -12.48 -0.79
CA THR A 210 -7.92 -13.90 -0.42
C THR A 210 -6.75 -14.34 0.48
N GLN A 211 -6.79 -15.56 0.96
CA GLN A 211 -5.73 -16.13 1.78
C GLN A 211 -4.40 -16.23 1.02
N GLU A 212 -4.44 -16.47 -0.28
CA GLU A 212 -3.24 -16.53 -1.13
C GLU A 212 -2.50 -15.19 -1.16
N PHE A 213 -3.24 -14.06 -1.16
CA PHE A 213 -2.62 -12.74 -1.01
C PHE A 213 -1.97 -12.59 0.36
N ILE A 214 -2.65 -13.00 1.42
CA ILE A 214 -2.12 -12.92 2.80
C ILE A 214 -0.84 -13.74 2.92
N ASP A 215 -0.83 -14.98 2.42
CA ASP A 215 0.33 -15.88 2.45
C ASP A 215 1.50 -15.31 1.63
N TYR A 216 1.20 -14.58 0.56
CA TYR A 216 2.22 -13.87 -0.21
C TYR A 216 2.78 -12.67 0.54
N ALA A 217 1.94 -11.84 1.16
CA ALA A 217 2.34 -10.58 1.76
C ALA A 217 2.94 -10.73 3.16
N TYR A 218 2.47 -11.70 3.95
CA TYR A 218 2.84 -11.86 5.34
C TYR A 218 4.36 -11.98 5.61
N PRO A 219 5.15 -12.76 4.86
CA PRO A 219 6.59 -12.86 5.10
C PRO A 219 7.33 -11.53 4.94
N LEU A 220 6.78 -10.58 4.16
CA LEU A 220 7.42 -9.31 3.86
C LEU A 220 7.40 -8.34 5.05
N ILE A 221 6.49 -8.53 6.00
CA ILE A 221 6.39 -7.67 7.19
C ILE A 221 7.11 -8.25 8.42
N LEU A 222 7.77 -9.40 8.29
CA LEU A 222 8.37 -10.10 9.42
C LEU A 222 9.70 -9.48 9.86
N GLY A 223 9.91 -9.54 11.16
CA GLY A 223 11.11 -9.11 11.86
C GLY A 223 11.11 -7.61 12.19
N GLU A 224 11.39 -7.31 13.45
CA GLU A 224 11.47 -5.95 13.98
C GLU A 224 12.92 -5.48 13.96
N PRO A 225 13.28 -4.45 13.16
CA PRO A 225 14.61 -3.87 13.18
C PRO A 225 14.83 -3.09 14.49
N VAL A 226 16.05 -3.11 14.99
CA VAL A 226 16.45 -2.24 16.11
C VAL A 226 16.61 -0.83 15.57
N VAL A 227 15.61 0.00 15.77
CA VAL A 227 15.68 1.42 15.41
C VAL A 227 16.52 2.16 16.46
N LYS A 228 17.55 2.87 16.00
CA LYS A 228 18.34 3.74 16.88
C LYS A 228 17.61 5.07 17.09
N TYR A 229 17.62 5.54 18.33
CA TYR A 229 17.06 6.83 18.69
C TYR A 229 18.14 7.70 19.35
N GLN A 230 18.17 8.98 19.00
CA GLN A 230 18.97 10.00 19.67
C GLN A 230 18.00 11.05 20.22
N ARG A 231 17.99 11.21 21.55
CA ARG A 231 17.10 12.15 22.27
C ARG A 231 15.60 12.00 21.91
N GLY A 232 15.14 10.77 21.70
CA GLY A 232 13.76 10.46 21.38
C GLY A 232 13.38 10.61 19.90
N ILE A 233 14.34 10.93 19.02
CA ILE A 233 14.14 11.05 17.57
C ILE A 233 14.88 9.88 16.88
N PRO A 234 14.28 9.23 15.85
CA PRO A 234 14.98 8.23 15.07
C PRO A 234 16.31 8.78 14.52
N ASP A 235 17.39 8.03 14.73
CA ASP A 235 18.72 8.40 14.28
C ASP A 235 18.94 7.89 12.85
N TYR A 236 18.96 8.80 11.89
CA TYR A 236 19.21 8.49 10.49
C TYR A 236 20.69 8.59 10.13
N LEU A 237 21.16 7.69 9.29
CA LEU A 237 22.49 7.77 8.74
C LEU A 237 22.63 9.02 7.86
N ASP A 238 23.55 9.90 8.24
CA ASP A 238 23.94 11.02 7.38
C ASP A 238 24.88 10.52 6.27
N ILE A 239 24.38 10.52 5.04
CA ILE A 239 25.14 10.15 3.85
C ILE A 239 25.60 11.36 3.00
N SER A 240 25.38 12.58 3.47
CA SER A 240 25.71 13.81 2.74
C SER A 240 27.19 13.88 2.35
N HIS A 241 28.06 13.35 3.20
CA HIS A 241 29.52 13.28 2.93
C HIS A 241 29.89 12.35 1.76
N LEU A 242 29.03 11.40 1.38
CA LEU A 242 29.23 10.52 0.23
C LEU A 242 28.84 11.21 -1.10
N PHE A 243 28.08 12.29 -1.00
CA PHE A 243 27.55 13.03 -2.15
C PHE A 243 27.77 14.54 -1.94
N PRO A 244 29.02 15.02 -1.94
CA PRO A 244 29.33 16.42 -1.58
C PRO A 244 28.63 17.45 -2.48
N ASN A 245 28.27 17.10 -3.71
CA ASN A 245 27.60 18.00 -4.65
C ASN A 245 26.06 18.07 -4.50
N MET A 246 25.47 17.30 -3.59
CA MET A 246 24.00 17.35 -3.36
C MET A 246 23.56 18.58 -2.56
N ASN A 247 24.47 19.23 -1.84
CA ASN A 247 24.18 20.39 -0.99
C ASN A 247 24.44 21.75 -1.68
N ASP A 248 24.92 21.75 -2.92
CA ASP A 248 25.28 22.96 -3.67
C ASP A 248 24.14 23.47 -4.60
N LYS A 249 22.89 23.25 -4.22
CA LYS A 249 21.72 23.79 -4.96
C LYS A 249 20.85 24.65 -4.08
#